data_9612807e453c5b542c75801d2d91c2b9
#
_entry.id   9612807e453c5b542c75801d2d91c2b9
#
_cell.length_a   1.000
_cell.length_b   1.000
_cell.length_c   1.000
_cell.angle_alpha   90.00
_cell.angle_beta   90.00
_cell.angle_gamma   90.00
#
_symmetry.space_group_name_H-M   'P 1'
#
loop_
_entity.id
_entity.type
_entity.pdbx_description
1 polymer ?
#
loop_
_entity_poly.entity_id
_entity_poly.type
_entity_poly.pdbx_seq_one_letter_code
_entity_poly.pdbx_strand_id
1 'polypeptide(L)'
;LNLTNQLLDFRKTESQGFRLNFAKCNVTEVLKETHVRFTSLAKQKGLEFTLQVPEKDFYAHVNREAFTKIISNLLNNGVKYAESYVHIFLEVSEADNNNSFRIRTENDGVIIPNEMKEEIFKPFVRFNEKEDGKVTTGTGIGLALSRSLAELHQGTLAMGEGEENNTFCLTLPIVQDMTITLTPEPEAGMDKVSEISAGEVEKKDNRPTVLVVEDNPDMLAFVVRQL
;
A
#
# COMPACT_ATOMS: atom_id res chain seq x y z
N LEU A 1 6.71 3.82 9.08
CA LEU A 1 7.14 3.12 7.83
C LEU A 1 8.28 3.91 7.22
N ASN A 2 9.40 3.23 6.93
CA ASN A 2 10.58 3.86 6.35
C ASN A 2 10.26 4.28 4.90
N LEU A 3 10.65 5.50 4.49
CA LEU A 3 10.48 6.04 3.14
C LEU A 3 10.99 5.07 2.07
N THR A 4 12.14 4.46 2.30
CA THR A 4 12.77 3.49 1.39
C THR A 4 11.84 2.32 1.08
N ASN A 5 11.17 1.74 2.08
CA ASN A 5 10.25 0.63 1.89
C ASN A 5 8.99 1.05 1.10
N GLN A 6 8.46 2.25 1.37
CA GLN A 6 7.32 2.78 0.59
C GLN A 6 7.68 3.01 -0.88
N LEU A 7 8.89 3.52 -1.15
CA LEU A 7 9.37 3.74 -2.51
C LEU A 7 9.58 2.42 -3.25
N LEU A 8 10.18 1.43 -2.59
CA LEU A 8 10.36 0.09 -3.16
C LEU A 8 9.03 -0.60 -3.43
N ASP A 9 8.07 -0.52 -2.50
CA ASP A 9 6.73 -1.07 -2.69
C ASP A 9 6.01 -0.37 -3.86
N PHE A 10 6.12 0.97 -3.96
CA PHE A 10 5.54 1.72 -5.07
C PHE A 10 6.17 1.32 -6.41
N ARG A 11 7.50 1.21 -6.48
CA ARG A 11 8.20 0.75 -7.68
C ARG A 11 7.81 -0.67 -8.08
N LYS A 12 7.60 -1.57 -7.11
CA LYS A 12 7.09 -2.92 -7.40
C LYS A 12 5.71 -2.88 -8.04
N THR A 13 4.80 -2.02 -7.57
CA THR A 13 3.46 -1.91 -8.16
C THR A 13 3.46 -1.33 -9.58
N GLU A 14 4.44 -0.51 -9.94
CA GLU A 14 4.62 0.02 -11.30
C GLU A 14 5.30 -0.97 -12.26
N SER A 15 5.96 -2.01 -11.74
CA SER A 15 6.67 -2.97 -12.58
C SER A 15 5.70 -3.86 -13.34
N GLN A 16 5.96 -4.07 -14.66
CA GLN A 16 5.19 -4.97 -15.47
C GLN A 16 5.29 -6.40 -14.92
N GLY A 17 4.14 -7.01 -14.61
CA GLY A 17 4.07 -8.38 -14.10
C GLY A 17 3.94 -8.53 -12.59
N PHE A 18 3.95 -7.45 -11.81
CA PHE A 18 3.63 -7.55 -10.40
C PHE A 18 2.18 -8.01 -10.21
N ARG A 19 1.97 -9.06 -9.44
CA ARG A 19 0.65 -9.65 -9.18
C ARG A 19 0.43 -9.80 -7.69
N LEU A 20 -0.83 -9.59 -7.27
CA LEU A 20 -1.25 -9.88 -5.91
C LEU A 20 -1.83 -11.29 -5.83
N ASN A 21 -1.49 -12.02 -4.79
CA ASN A 21 -2.15 -13.28 -4.47
C ASN A 21 -3.41 -12.99 -3.66
N PHE A 22 -4.56 -13.33 -4.20
CA PHE A 22 -5.85 -13.14 -3.56
C PHE A 22 -6.25 -14.38 -2.78
N ALA A 23 -6.75 -14.18 -1.56
CA ALA A 23 -7.29 -15.23 -0.72
C ALA A 23 -8.55 -14.74 -0.01
N LYS A 24 -9.42 -15.66 0.40
CA LYS A 24 -10.57 -15.31 1.23
C LYS A 24 -10.07 -14.72 2.55
N CYS A 25 -10.42 -13.48 2.80
CA CYS A 25 -9.97 -12.69 3.95
C CYS A 25 -11.17 -12.15 4.72
N ASN A 26 -11.10 -12.16 6.05
CA ASN A 26 -12.06 -11.47 6.90
C ASN A 26 -11.74 -9.96 6.90
N VAL A 27 -12.45 -9.20 6.08
CA VAL A 27 -12.28 -7.74 5.93
C VAL A 27 -12.60 -7.03 7.24
N THR A 28 -13.66 -7.47 7.94
CA THR A 28 -14.05 -6.89 9.24
C THR A 28 -12.94 -7.01 10.28
N GLU A 29 -12.29 -8.17 10.35
CA GLU A 29 -11.18 -8.42 11.27
C GLU A 29 -9.98 -7.51 10.96
N VAL A 30 -9.57 -7.41 9.68
CA VAL A 30 -8.46 -6.54 9.27
C VAL A 30 -8.73 -5.08 9.61
N LEU A 31 -9.96 -4.60 9.43
CA LEU A 31 -10.35 -3.24 9.80
C LEU A 31 -10.27 -3.05 11.32
N LYS A 32 -10.82 -3.97 12.11
CA LYS A 32 -10.75 -3.92 13.58
C LYS A 32 -9.31 -3.92 14.09
N GLU A 33 -8.48 -4.82 13.59
CA GLU A 33 -7.05 -4.90 13.96
C GLU A 33 -6.30 -3.60 13.63
N THR A 34 -6.57 -3.06 12.42
CA THR A 34 -5.90 -1.83 12.00
C THR A 34 -6.41 -0.64 12.80
N HIS A 35 -7.72 -0.53 13.05
CA HIS A 35 -8.30 0.50 13.89
C HIS A 35 -7.68 0.51 15.29
N VAL A 36 -7.56 -0.65 15.95
CA VAL A 36 -6.94 -0.77 17.28
C VAL A 36 -5.51 -0.22 17.30
N ARG A 37 -4.71 -0.42 16.25
CA ARG A 37 -3.33 0.10 16.17
C ARG A 37 -3.26 1.62 16.23
N PHE A 38 -4.26 2.32 15.68
CA PHE A 38 -4.29 3.79 15.65
C PHE A 38 -5.06 4.41 16.82
N THR A 39 -5.82 3.63 17.61
CA THR A 39 -6.64 4.13 18.71
C THR A 39 -5.84 4.91 19.76
N SER A 40 -4.66 4.43 20.14
CA SER A 40 -3.82 5.12 21.12
C SER A 40 -3.33 6.47 20.62
N LEU A 41 -2.94 6.56 19.34
CA LEU A 41 -2.49 7.79 18.71
C LEU A 41 -3.63 8.79 18.55
N ALA A 42 -4.81 8.33 18.11
CA ALA A 42 -6.00 9.15 18.01
C ALA A 42 -6.41 9.73 19.38
N LYS A 43 -6.41 8.89 20.42
CA LYS A 43 -6.69 9.30 21.80
C LYS A 43 -5.68 10.34 22.32
N GLN A 44 -4.39 10.16 22.01
CA GLN A 44 -3.35 11.14 22.39
C GLN A 44 -3.58 12.51 21.75
N LYS A 45 -4.15 12.54 20.55
CA LYS A 45 -4.53 13.76 19.83
C LYS A 45 -5.91 14.31 20.22
N GLY A 46 -6.66 13.62 21.08
CA GLY A 46 -8.02 14.03 21.46
C GLY A 46 -9.07 13.83 20.37
N LEU A 47 -8.81 12.95 19.37
CA LEU A 47 -9.73 12.72 18.26
C LEU A 47 -10.82 11.71 18.62
N GLU A 48 -12.06 11.97 18.18
CA GLU A 48 -13.08 10.96 18.07
C GLU A 48 -12.69 9.99 16.94
N PHE A 49 -12.48 8.70 17.26
CA PHE A 49 -11.98 7.71 16.32
C PHE A 49 -12.89 6.49 16.31
N THR A 50 -13.76 6.38 15.32
CA THR A 50 -14.82 5.37 15.27
C THR A 50 -14.70 4.45 14.06
N LEU A 51 -15.13 3.19 14.25
CA LEU A 51 -15.23 2.19 13.19
C LEU A 51 -16.65 1.60 13.20
N GLN A 52 -17.37 1.74 12.09
CA GLN A 52 -18.65 1.13 11.87
C GLN A 52 -18.53 0.00 10.84
N VAL A 53 -18.90 -1.19 11.27
CA VAL A 53 -18.89 -2.41 10.45
C VAL A 53 -20.21 -3.14 10.61
N PRO A 54 -20.62 -3.99 9.64
CA PRO A 54 -21.78 -4.85 9.77
C PRO A 54 -21.69 -5.74 11.03
N GLU A 55 -22.83 -6.16 11.57
CA GLU A 55 -22.89 -7.08 12.72
C GLU A 55 -22.22 -8.43 12.43
N LYS A 56 -22.38 -8.91 11.18
CA LYS A 56 -21.74 -10.15 10.72
C LYS A 56 -20.40 -9.86 10.09
N ASP A 57 -19.45 -10.73 10.35
CA ASP A 57 -18.13 -10.67 9.69
C ASP A 57 -18.28 -10.75 8.16
N PHE A 58 -17.62 -9.84 7.47
CA PHE A 58 -17.64 -9.73 6.02
C PHE A 58 -16.34 -10.28 5.43
N TYR A 59 -16.49 -11.12 4.40
CA TYR A 59 -15.37 -11.78 3.71
C TYR A 59 -15.31 -11.38 2.26
N ALA A 60 -14.09 -11.11 1.76
CA ALA A 60 -13.82 -10.88 0.35
C ALA A 60 -12.49 -11.54 -0.06
N HIS A 61 -12.27 -11.72 -1.37
CA HIS A 61 -11.00 -12.18 -1.89
C HIS A 61 -10.06 -10.99 -2.10
N VAL A 62 -9.12 -10.80 -1.18
CA VAL A 62 -8.13 -9.71 -1.23
C VAL A 62 -6.73 -10.23 -0.88
N ASN A 63 -5.72 -9.49 -1.28
CA ASN A 63 -4.39 -9.68 -0.73
C ASN A 63 -4.32 -8.98 0.64
N ARG A 64 -4.27 -9.77 1.74
CA ARG A 64 -4.33 -9.24 3.12
C ARG A 64 -3.26 -8.18 3.39
N GLU A 65 -2.03 -8.39 2.91
CA GLU A 65 -0.92 -7.47 3.14
C GLU A 65 -1.14 -6.13 2.43
N ALA A 66 -1.44 -6.17 1.13
CA ALA A 66 -1.71 -4.98 0.34
C ALA A 66 -2.94 -4.23 0.86
N PHE A 67 -4.02 -4.95 1.18
CA PHE A 67 -5.21 -4.37 1.79
C PHE A 67 -4.92 -3.68 3.12
N THR A 68 -4.16 -4.34 4.01
CA THR A 68 -3.73 -3.74 5.29
C THR A 68 -2.87 -2.49 5.08
N LYS A 69 -2.02 -2.45 4.05
CA LYS A 69 -1.23 -1.27 3.69
C LYS A 69 -2.13 -0.10 3.27
N ILE A 70 -3.14 -0.35 2.42
CA ILE A 70 -4.11 0.68 2.01
C ILE A 70 -4.80 1.26 3.24
N ILE A 71 -5.42 0.41 4.07
CA ILE A 71 -6.16 0.84 5.26
C ILE A 71 -5.25 1.60 6.23
N SER A 72 -4.04 1.08 6.50
CA SER A 72 -3.08 1.77 7.38
C SER A 72 -2.70 3.15 6.88
N ASN A 73 -2.53 3.34 5.57
CA ASN A 73 -2.24 4.65 4.98
C ASN A 73 -3.42 5.62 5.13
N LEU A 74 -4.65 5.15 4.87
CA LEU A 74 -5.85 5.99 5.02
C LEU A 74 -6.05 6.41 6.48
N LEU A 75 -5.95 5.47 7.44
CA LEU A 75 -6.10 5.79 8.86
C LEU A 75 -4.96 6.69 9.37
N ASN A 76 -3.73 6.45 8.93
CA ASN A 76 -2.62 7.32 9.29
C ASN A 76 -2.84 8.75 8.78
N ASN A 77 -3.33 8.93 7.56
CA ASN A 77 -3.67 10.24 7.02
C ASN A 77 -4.82 10.86 7.80
N GLY A 78 -5.90 10.12 8.07
CA GLY A 78 -7.01 10.60 8.88
C GLY A 78 -6.52 11.12 10.24
N VAL A 79 -5.85 10.29 11.03
CA VAL A 79 -5.35 10.66 12.37
C VAL A 79 -4.30 11.80 12.30
N LYS A 80 -3.53 11.89 11.21
CA LYS A 80 -2.52 12.93 11.05
C LYS A 80 -3.13 14.30 10.79
N TYR A 81 -4.16 14.38 9.97
CA TYR A 81 -4.72 15.63 9.43
C TYR A 81 -6.07 16.03 10.04
N ALA A 82 -6.74 15.14 10.79
CA ALA A 82 -7.98 15.46 11.48
C ALA A 82 -7.79 16.56 12.53
N GLU A 83 -8.84 17.35 12.74
CA GLU A 83 -8.95 18.34 13.80
C GLU A 83 -9.66 17.76 15.03
N SER A 84 -10.81 17.07 14.84
CA SER A 84 -11.61 16.52 15.93
C SER A 84 -12.06 15.08 15.74
N TYR A 85 -12.24 14.59 14.49
CA TYR A 85 -12.71 13.22 14.29
C TYR A 85 -12.11 12.51 13.08
N VAL A 86 -12.10 11.17 13.18
CA VAL A 86 -11.90 10.24 12.05
C VAL A 86 -12.95 9.14 12.14
N HIS A 87 -13.79 9.01 11.14
CA HIS A 87 -14.81 7.98 11.05
C HIS A 87 -14.51 7.00 9.92
N ILE A 88 -14.67 5.72 10.19
CA ILE A 88 -14.42 4.63 9.23
C ILE A 88 -15.69 3.80 9.10
N PHE A 89 -16.09 3.50 7.86
CA PHE A 89 -17.28 2.73 7.55
C PHE A 89 -16.95 1.59 6.60
N LEU A 90 -17.44 0.39 6.90
CA LEU A 90 -17.49 -0.72 5.95
C LEU A 90 -18.91 -0.80 5.39
N GLU A 91 -19.08 -0.45 4.13
CA GLU A 91 -20.35 -0.44 3.42
C GLU A 91 -20.39 -1.63 2.44
N VAL A 92 -21.40 -2.49 2.60
CA VAL A 92 -21.63 -3.63 1.72
C VAL A 92 -22.99 -3.40 1.06
N SER A 93 -23.01 -3.18 -0.24
CA SER A 93 -24.27 -3.00 -0.98
C SER A 93 -24.82 -4.36 -1.41
N GLU A 94 -25.96 -4.74 -0.85
CA GLU A 94 -26.71 -5.91 -1.31
C GLU A 94 -27.62 -5.58 -2.52
N ALA A 95 -27.85 -4.29 -2.79
CA ALA A 95 -28.86 -3.81 -3.74
C ALA A 95 -28.36 -3.63 -5.18
N ASP A 96 -27.07 -3.41 -5.36
CA ASP A 96 -26.47 -3.30 -6.68
C ASP A 96 -25.89 -4.65 -7.10
N ASN A 97 -26.19 -5.08 -8.32
CA ASN A 97 -25.53 -6.20 -8.99
C ASN A 97 -23.98 -6.04 -9.06
N ASN A 98 -23.45 -5.04 -8.39
CA ASN A 98 -22.05 -4.76 -8.23
C ASN A 98 -21.50 -5.58 -7.05
N ASN A 99 -20.90 -6.71 -7.37
CA ASN A 99 -20.20 -7.61 -6.45
C ASN A 99 -18.98 -6.91 -5.80
N SER A 100 -19.22 -5.77 -5.14
CA SER A 100 -18.18 -4.91 -4.55
C SER A 100 -18.56 -4.46 -3.14
N PHE A 101 -17.54 -4.08 -2.35
CA PHE A 101 -17.69 -3.45 -1.05
C PHE A 101 -16.90 -2.13 -1.02
N ARG A 102 -17.28 -1.24 -0.13
CA ARG A 102 -16.65 0.07 0.02
C ARG A 102 -16.17 0.28 1.45
N ILE A 103 -14.99 0.86 1.57
CA ILE A 103 -14.49 1.40 2.82
C ILE A 103 -14.39 2.90 2.66
N ARG A 104 -15.14 3.61 3.49
CA ARG A 104 -15.16 5.07 3.53
C ARG A 104 -14.47 5.55 4.80
N THR A 105 -13.51 6.45 4.64
CA THR A 105 -12.83 7.11 5.77
C THR A 105 -13.08 8.61 5.68
N GLU A 106 -13.50 9.22 6.77
CA GLU A 106 -13.83 10.63 6.86
C GLU A 106 -13.02 11.31 7.95
N ASN A 107 -12.58 12.53 7.70
CA ASN A 107 -11.98 13.39 8.70
C ASN A 107 -12.28 14.88 8.42
N ASP A 108 -12.30 15.67 9.47
CA ASP A 108 -12.62 17.10 9.49
C ASP A 108 -11.41 18.02 9.41
N GLY A 109 -10.27 17.52 8.93
CA GLY A 109 -9.09 18.37 8.72
C GLY A 109 -9.28 19.38 7.59
N VAL A 110 -8.24 20.17 7.31
CA VAL A 110 -8.27 21.17 6.24
C VAL A 110 -8.81 20.56 4.95
N ILE A 111 -9.89 21.16 4.42
CA ILE A 111 -10.59 20.61 3.25
C ILE A 111 -9.70 20.66 2.01
N ILE A 112 -9.62 19.54 1.32
CA ILE A 112 -8.87 19.42 0.08
C ILE A 112 -9.72 19.99 -1.07
N PRO A 113 -9.25 21.05 -1.77
CA PRO A 113 -9.99 21.65 -2.86
C PRO A 113 -10.25 20.68 -4.01
N ASN A 114 -11.31 20.90 -4.77
CA ASN A 114 -11.70 20.00 -5.86
C ASN A 114 -10.58 19.80 -6.89
N GLU A 115 -9.79 20.84 -7.17
CA GLU A 115 -8.66 20.80 -8.11
C GLU A 115 -7.54 19.87 -7.63
N MET A 116 -7.45 19.67 -6.30
CA MET A 116 -6.43 18.83 -5.69
C MET A 116 -6.86 17.39 -5.46
N LYS A 117 -8.17 17.07 -5.55
CA LYS A 117 -8.71 15.74 -5.23
C LYS A 117 -8.08 14.61 -6.05
N GLU A 118 -7.71 14.85 -7.29
CA GLU A 118 -6.95 13.90 -8.10
C GLU A 118 -5.44 14.03 -7.92
N GLU A 119 -4.94 15.25 -7.75
CA GLU A 119 -3.52 15.52 -7.63
C GLU A 119 -2.87 14.87 -6.41
N ILE A 120 -3.60 14.77 -5.27
CA ILE A 120 -3.08 14.16 -4.04
C ILE A 120 -2.75 12.68 -4.17
N PHE A 121 -3.24 11.99 -5.22
CA PHE A 121 -2.89 10.60 -5.51
C PHE A 121 -1.66 10.45 -6.40
N LYS A 122 -1.09 11.56 -6.88
CA LYS A 122 0.18 11.52 -7.61
C LYS A 122 1.36 11.36 -6.63
N PRO A 123 2.41 10.63 -7.01
CA PRO A 123 3.59 10.48 -6.17
C PRO A 123 4.21 11.83 -5.82
N PHE A 124 4.66 11.99 -4.58
CA PHE A 124 5.34 13.16 -4.03
C PHE A 124 4.48 14.44 -3.92
N VAL A 125 3.21 14.39 -4.30
CA VAL A 125 2.29 15.52 -4.11
C VAL A 125 1.89 15.61 -2.64
N ARG A 126 1.91 16.83 -2.12
CA ARG A 126 1.55 17.15 -0.72
C ARG A 126 0.68 18.41 -0.71
N PHE A 127 -0.41 18.36 0.03
CA PHE A 127 -1.30 19.47 0.27
C PHE A 127 -0.95 20.14 1.61
N ASN A 128 -0.95 21.46 1.69
CA ASN A 128 -0.62 22.26 2.88
C ASN A 128 0.84 22.15 3.40
N GLU A 129 1.83 22.40 2.54
CA GLU A 129 3.22 22.51 3.00
C GLU A 129 3.56 23.81 3.73
N LYS A 130 2.69 24.82 3.68
CA LYS A 130 3.08 26.22 3.98
C LYS A 130 2.29 26.95 5.07
N GLU A 131 1.36 26.33 5.78
CA GLU A 131 0.71 27.01 6.89
C GLU A 131 1.42 26.70 8.22
N ASP A 132 1.86 27.74 8.91
CA ASP A 132 2.44 27.80 10.26
C ASP A 132 3.87 27.27 10.50
N GLY A 133 4.74 27.17 9.49
CA GLY A 133 6.16 26.83 9.76
C GLY A 133 6.38 25.42 10.31
N LYS A 134 5.33 24.60 10.45
CA LYS A 134 5.41 23.17 10.79
C LYS A 134 5.56 22.37 9.52
N VAL A 135 6.76 21.88 9.27
CA VAL A 135 7.00 20.88 8.22
C VAL A 135 6.15 19.64 8.52
N THR A 136 5.05 19.47 7.78
CA THR A 136 4.25 18.24 7.90
C THR A 136 5.09 17.07 7.43
N THR A 137 5.45 16.19 8.35
CA THR A 137 6.23 14.98 8.05
C THR A 137 5.41 14.02 7.18
N GLY A 138 5.87 13.75 5.96
CA GLY A 138 5.22 12.78 5.07
C GLY A 138 5.98 12.65 3.76
N THR A 139 5.90 11.48 3.15
CA THR A 139 6.65 11.15 1.92
C THR A 139 5.93 11.57 0.64
N GLY A 140 4.60 11.82 0.69
CA GLY A 140 3.76 12.03 -0.49
C GLY A 140 3.57 10.76 -1.35
N ILE A 141 3.98 9.58 -0.85
CA ILE A 141 3.87 8.31 -1.61
C ILE A 141 2.67 7.49 -1.13
N GLY A 142 2.20 7.69 0.10
CA GLY A 142 1.20 6.82 0.71
C GLY A 142 -0.11 6.69 -0.08
N LEU A 143 -0.72 7.80 -0.50
CA LEU A 143 -1.95 7.78 -1.29
C LEU A 143 -1.73 7.23 -2.70
N ALA A 144 -0.62 7.57 -3.35
CA ALA A 144 -0.25 7.02 -4.66
C ALA A 144 -0.10 5.49 -4.60
N LEU A 145 0.63 4.97 -3.62
CA LEU A 145 0.77 3.53 -3.38
C LEU A 145 -0.58 2.88 -3.08
N SER A 146 -1.41 3.51 -2.24
CA SER A 146 -2.73 2.97 -1.91
C SER A 146 -3.64 2.88 -3.14
N ARG A 147 -3.60 3.87 -4.04
CA ARG A 147 -4.35 3.83 -5.31
C ARG A 147 -3.84 2.71 -6.21
N SER A 148 -2.53 2.60 -6.43
CA SER A 148 -1.96 1.50 -7.23
C SER A 148 -2.30 0.11 -6.67
N LEU A 149 -2.27 -0.06 -5.34
CA LEU A 149 -2.69 -1.31 -4.71
C LEU A 149 -4.19 -1.58 -4.86
N ALA A 150 -5.06 -0.55 -4.83
CA ALA A 150 -6.48 -0.68 -5.10
C ALA A 150 -6.76 -1.09 -6.57
N GLU A 151 -6.05 -0.49 -7.52
CA GLU A 151 -6.11 -0.84 -8.94
C GLU A 151 -5.66 -2.28 -9.21
N LEU A 152 -4.60 -2.74 -8.54
CA LEU A 152 -4.16 -4.14 -8.58
C LEU A 152 -5.20 -5.11 -8.00
N HIS A 153 -6.09 -4.63 -7.10
CA HIS A 153 -7.28 -5.35 -6.65
C HIS A 153 -8.49 -5.19 -7.59
N GLN A 154 -8.31 -4.63 -8.79
CA GLN A 154 -9.40 -4.31 -9.73
C GLN A 154 -10.44 -3.37 -9.13
N GLY A 155 -10.03 -2.56 -8.17
CA GLY A 155 -10.85 -1.58 -7.48
C GLY A 155 -10.43 -0.15 -7.73
N THR A 156 -10.96 0.76 -6.93
CA THR A 156 -10.68 2.19 -7.02
C THR A 156 -10.43 2.81 -5.65
N LEU A 157 -9.60 3.83 -5.61
CA LEU A 157 -9.45 4.71 -4.46
C LEU A 157 -9.60 6.16 -4.94
N ALA A 158 -10.60 6.86 -4.45
CA ALA A 158 -10.92 8.22 -4.84
C ALA A 158 -11.38 9.06 -3.63
N MET A 159 -11.39 10.38 -3.79
CA MET A 159 -12.08 11.24 -2.84
C MET A 159 -13.58 11.36 -3.19
N GLY A 160 -14.42 11.42 -2.15
CA GLY A 160 -15.83 11.73 -2.27
C GLY A 160 -16.11 13.18 -2.69
N GLU A 161 -17.36 13.44 -3.09
CA GLU A 161 -17.80 14.76 -3.57
C GLU A 161 -18.14 15.76 -2.45
N GLY A 162 -18.08 15.36 -1.17
CA GLY A 162 -18.43 16.24 -0.04
C GLY A 162 -17.51 17.48 0.06
N GLU A 163 -18.07 18.59 0.53
CA GLU A 163 -17.35 19.86 0.80
C GLU A 163 -17.17 20.12 2.31
N GLU A 164 -17.83 19.34 3.16
CA GLU A 164 -17.80 19.55 4.62
C GLU A 164 -16.69 18.77 5.34
N ASN A 165 -16.19 17.71 4.71
CA ASN A 165 -15.13 16.85 5.24
C ASN A 165 -14.28 16.23 4.13
N ASN A 166 -13.11 15.72 4.49
CA ASN A 166 -12.30 14.93 3.58
C ASN A 166 -12.75 13.47 3.65
N THR A 167 -13.37 12.99 2.58
CA THR A 167 -13.87 11.62 2.44
C THR A 167 -13.01 10.86 1.44
N PHE A 168 -12.40 9.74 1.85
CA PHE A 168 -11.72 8.79 0.98
C PHE A 168 -12.55 7.53 0.84
N CYS A 169 -12.80 7.12 -0.40
CA CYS A 169 -13.60 5.95 -0.77
C CYS A 169 -12.72 4.90 -1.46
N LEU A 170 -12.47 3.79 -0.78
CA LEU A 170 -11.89 2.58 -1.36
C LEU A 170 -13.01 1.63 -1.77
N THR A 171 -13.14 1.31 -3.05
CA THR A 171 -14.10 0.33 -3.56
C THR A 171 -13.35 -0.85 -4.15
N LEU A 172 -13.63 -2.07 -3.67
CA LEU A 172 -13.00 -3.30 -4.13
C LEU A 172 -14.06 -4.34 -4.48
N PRO A 173 -13.83 -5.19 -5.50
CA PRO A 173 -14.70 -6.32 -5.78
C PRO A 173 -14.62 -7.37 -4.65
N ILE A 174 -15.75 -8.03 -4.38
CA ILE A 174 -15.84 -9.11 -3.36
C ILE A 174 -15.09 -10.34 -3.84
N VAL A 175 -15.20 -10.63 -5.12
CA VAL A 175 -14.50 -11.73 -5.79
C VAL A 175 -13.62 -11.12 -6.87
N GLN A 176 -12.33 -11.37 -6.79
CA GLN A 176 -11.41 -11.00 -7.85
C GLN A 176 -11.56 -12.01 -8.99
N ASP A 177 -11.66 -11.53 -10.24
CA ASP A 177 -11.51 -12.39 -11.41
C ASP A 177 -10.08 -12.93 -11.41
N MET A 178 -9.94 -14.11 -10.81
CA MET A 178 -8.72 -14.88 -11.00
C MET A 178 -8.75 -15.39 -12.44
N THR A 179 -8.31 -14.58 -13.37
CA THR A 179 -7.77 -15.11 -14.60
C THR A 179 -6.51 -15.87 -14.17
N ILE A 180 -6.71 -17.14 -13.78
CA ILE A 180 -5.63 -18.10 -13.63
C ILE A 180 -5.08 -18.27 -15.04
N THR A 181 -4.20 -17.38 -15.45
CA THR A 181 -3.24 -17.75 -16.45
C THR A 181 -2.36 -18.78 -15.74
N LEU A 182 -2.71 -20.05 -15.88
CA LEU A 182 -1.80 -21.14 -15.66
C LEU A 182 -0.67 -20.97 -16.70
N THR A 183 0.17 -19.98 -16.53
CA THR A 183 1.54 -20.15 -16.92
C THR A 183 2.04 -21.18 -15.92
N PRO A 184 2.41 -22.40 -16.36
CA PRO A 184 3.08 -23.31 -15.46
C PRO A 184 4.21 -22.48 -14.86
N GLU A 185 4.28 -22.45 -13.51
CA GLU A 185 5.56 -22.12 -12.90
C GLU A 185 6.58 -22.91 -13.70
N PRO A 186 7.66 -22.29 -14.20
CA PRO A 186 8.76 -23.09 -14.65
C PRO A 186 9.02 -23.99 -13.44
N GLU A 187 8.71 -25.28 -13.60
CA GLU A 187 9.15 -26.29 -12.65
C GLU A 187 10.56 -25.84 -12.31
N ALA A 188 10.79 -25.58 -11.02
CA ALA A 188 12.13 -25.39 -10.54
C ALA A 188 12.87 -26.65 -10.99
N GLY A 189 13.32 -26.58 -12.25
CA GLY A 189 14.26 -27.53 -12.76
C GLY A 189 15.33 -27.54 -11.70
N MET A 190 15.49 -28.68 -11.09
CA MET A 190 16.73 -29.01 -10.43
C MET A 190 17.80 -28.83 -11.50
N ASP A 191 18.15 -27.57 -11.76
CA ASP A 191 19.42 -27.29 -12.39
C ASP A 191 20.44 -27.91 -11.48
N LYS A 192 20.90 -29.06 -11.95
CA LYS A 192 22.11 -29.68 -11.47
C LYS A 192 23.07 -28.53 -11.22
N VAL A 193 23.34 -28.29 -9.94
CA VAL A 193 24.51 -27.54 -9.55
C VAL A 193 25.65 -28.18 -10.31
N SER A 194 26.00 -27.62 -11.45
CA SER A 194 27.24 -27.93 -12.11
C SER A 194 28.28 -27.45 -11.10
N GLU A 195 28.93 -28.41 -10.47
CA GLU A 195 30.14 -28.18 -9.69
C GLU A 195 31.05 -27.30 -10.57
N ILE A 196 31.03 -26.00 -10.30
CA ILE A 196 32.06 -25.12 -10.80
C ILE A 196 33.29 -25.57 -10.04
N SER A 197 34.09 -26.40 -10.72
CA SER A 197 35.41 -26.78 -10.25
C SER A 197 36.11 -25.48 -9.86
N ALA A 198 36.53 -25.41 -8.59
CA ALA A 198 37.38 -24.35 -8.09
C ALA A 198 38.64 -24.27 -8.97
N GLY A 199 38.60 -23.39 -9.97
CA GLY A 199 39.79 -22.99 -10.68
C GLY A 199 40.72 -22.35 -9.67
N GLU A 200 41.97 -22.84 -9.60
CA GLU A 200 43.01 -22.29 -8.77
C GLU A 200 43.14 -20.80 -9.08
N VAL A 201 42.71 -19.95 -8.15
CA VAL A 201 42.93 -18.51 -8.21
C VAL A 201 44.41 -18.30 -7.85
N GLU A 202 45.25 -18.02 -8.82
CA GLU A 202 46.60 -17.50 -8.56
C GLU A 202 46.52 -16.25 -7.67
N LYS A 203 46.92 -16.38 -6.44
CA LYS A 203 47.12 -15.26 -5.52
C LYS A 203 48.25 -14.36 -6.04
N LYS A 204 47.90 -13.28 -6.69
CA LYS A 204 48.82 -12.13 -6.88
C LYS A 204 47.98 -10.84 -6.98
N ASP A 205 47.38 -10.41 -5.89
CA ASP A 205 47.12 -8.99 -5.68
C ASP A 205 46.80 -8.72 -4.20
N ASN A 206 47.42 -7.70 -3.64
CA ASN A 206 47.28 -7.33 -2.22
C ASN A 206 46.09 -6.35 -2.02
N ARG A 207 45.17 -6.32 -2.96
CA ARG A 207 43.96 -5.50 -2.88
C ARG A 207 42.90 -6.20 -2.04
N PRO A 208 42.06 -5.46 -1.27
CA PRO A 208 40.98 -6.05 -0.50
C PRO A 208 39.97 -6.68 -1.44
N THR A 209 39.56 -7.90 -1.10
CA THR A 209 38.50 -8.60 -1.83
C THR A 209 37.13 -8.18 -1.29
N VAL A 210 36.25 -7.74 -2.17
CA VAL A 210 34.86 -7.39 -1.84
C VAL A 210 33.93 -8.44 -2.43
N LEU A 211 33.12 -9.07 -1.59
CA LEU A 211 32.03 -9.95 -2.02
C LEU A 211 30.77 -9.11 -2.20
N VAL A 212 30.24 -9.08 -3.42
CA VAL A 212 28.95 -8.46 -3.74
C VAL A 212 27.93 -9.55 -3.96
N VAL A 213 26.83 -9.53 -3.20
CA VAL A 213 25.69 -10.43 -3.34
C VAL A 213 24.48 -9.58 -3.72
N GLU A 214 24.03 -9.72 -4.95
CA GLU A 214 22.91 -8.97 -5.53
C GLU A 214 22.14 -9.91 -6.48
N ASP A 215 20.83 -9.99 -6.35
CA ASP A 215 19.97 -10.85 -7.14
C ASP A 215 19.52 -10.21 -8.47
N ASN A 216 19.68 -8.88 -8.60
CA ASN A 216 19.40 -8.16 -9.83
C ASN A 216 20.67 -8.03 -10.68
N PRO A 217 20.75 -8.64 -11.89
CA PRO A 217 21.95 -8.61 -12.74
C PRO A 217 22.37 -7.21 -13.18
N ASP A 218 21.40 -6.29 -13.40
CA ASP A 218 21.71 -4.91 -13.80
C ASP A 218 22.32 -4.11 -12.64
N MET A 219 21.81 -4.35 -11.43
CA MET A 219 22.33 -3.73 -10.22
C MET A 219 23.72 -4.29 -9.89
N LEU A 220 23.91 -5.60 -10.03
CA LEU A 220 25.23 -6.24 -9.85
C LEU A 220 26.25 -5.66 -10.82
N ALA A 221 25.91 -5.52 -12.10
CA ALA A 221 26.78 -4.91 -13.10
C ALA A 221 27.12 -3.45 -12.77
N PHE A 222 26.17 -2.68 -12.25
CA PHE A 222 26.39 -1.30 -11.82
C PHE A 222 27.36 -1.22 -10.64
N VAL A 223 27.16 -2.04 -9.59
CA VAL A 223 28.02 -2.05 -8.39
C VAL A 223 29.45 -2.48 -8.73
N VAL A 224 29.61 -3.57 -9.51
CA VAL A 224 30.94 -4.05 -9.94
C VAL A 224 31.71 -3.01 -10.77
N ARG A 225 31.01 -2.14 -11.50
CA ARG A 225 31.62 -1.08 -12.30
C ARG A 225 32.12 0.11 -11.46
N GLN A 226 31.65 0.22 -10.21
CA GLN A 226 32.03 1.30 -9.29
C GLN A 226 33.16 0.89 -8.31
N LEU A 227 33.47 -0.43 -8.23
CA LEU A 227 34.56 -1.00 -7.44
C LEU A 227 35.87 -1.07 -8.25
#